data_48a19c9b5c056a954c75b0abb1f83812
#
_entry.id   48a19c9b5c056a954c75b0abb1f83812
#
_cell.length_a   1.000
_cell.length_b   1.000
_cell.length_c   1.000
_cell.angle_alpha   90.00
_cell.angle_beta   90.00
_cell.angle_gamma   90.00
#
_symmetry.space_group_name_H-M   'P 1'
#
loop_
_entity.id
_entity.type
_entity.pdbx_description
1 polymer ?
#
loop_
_entity_poly.entity_id
_entity_poly.type
_entity_poly.pdbx_seq_one_letter_code
_entity_poly.pdbx_strand_id
1 'polypeptide(L)'
;KFDYINGYTGSIVLLAKFLKKKQLFLSDICPSLKVCIVTSEMLFEDDKKLLQERFNIPIINEYGSAELDIIAMESPNRIWKVNSETLFVEILDENDCVLPYGQEGRIVVTSLYNKAHPMIRYEVGDIGVLDEKSTFKNPILKKLIGRTNDVAVLPSGKKSPGMTFYSITKKLFYDDGNV
;
A
#
# COMPACT_ATOMS: atom_id res chain seq x y z
N LYS A 1 -26.37 6.51 -7.42
CA LYS A 1 -25.85 5.14 -7.54
C LYS A 1 -24.34 5.25 -7.66
N PHE A 2 -23.60 4.59 -6.77
CA PHE A 2 -22.14 4.57 -6.76
C PHE A 2 -21.69 3.13 -7.00
N ASP A 3 -20.63 2.94 -7.80
CA ASP A 3 -20.08 1.63 -8.11
C ASP A 3 -18.85 1.28 -7.26
N TYR A 4 -18.11 2.29 -6.81
CA TYR A 4 -16.94 2.11 -5.96
C TYR A 4 -16.79 3.25 -4.94
N ILE A 5 -16.04 2.98 -3.88
CA ILE A 5 -15.54 3.97 -2.94
C ILE A 5 -14.01 3.92 -2.95
N ASN A 6 -13.36 5.08 -3.04
CA ASN A 6 -11.90 5.22 -2.98
C ASN A 6 -11.53 6.27 -1.93
N GLY A 7 -10.46 6.01 -1.18
CA GLY A 7 -9.98 6.99 -0.20
C GLY A 7 -8.75 6.55 0.56
N TYR A 8 -8.21 7.48 1.34
CA TYR A 8 -7.11 7.21 2.25
C TYR A 8 -7.49 6.09 3.23
N THR A 9 -6.57 5.15 3.43
CA THR A 9 -6.79 3.97 4.28
C THR A 9 -7.33 4.34 5.65
N GLY A 10 -6.74 5.33 6.33
CA GLY A 10 -7.19 5.78 7.66
C GLY A 10 -8.62 6.31 7.66
N SER A 11 -9.02 7.10 6.65
CA SER A 11 -10.39 7.63 6.53
C SER A 11 -11.41 6.52 6.32
N ILE A 12 -11.08 5.55 5.45
CA ILE A 12 -11.95 4.40 5.18
C ILE A 12 -12.08 3.50 6.42
N VAL A 13 -10.98 3.30 7.17
CA VAL A 13 -10.99 2.56 8.45
C VAL A 13 -11.85 3.26 9.50
N LEU A 14 -11.80 4.60 9.59
CA LEU A 14 -12.68 5.37 10.49
C LEU A 14 -14.15 5.18 10.15
N LEU A 15 -14.50 5.15 8.87
CA LEU A 15 -15.87 4.84 8.43
C LEU A 15 -16.28 3.43 8.88
N ALA A 16 -15.42 2.43 8.73
CA ALA A 16 -15.71 1.07 9.17
C ALA A 16 -15.90 0.97 10.72
N LYS A 17 -15.07 1.68 11.49
CA LYS A 17 -15.23 1.78 12.95
C LYS A 17 -16.57 2.41 13.34
N PHE A 18 -16.96 3.50 12.64
CA PHE A 18 -18.26 4.13 12.85
C PHE A 18 -19.40 3.16 12.54
N LEU A 19 -19.36 2.44 11.42
CA LEU A 19 -20.36 1.45 11.04
C LEU A 19 -20.44 0.33 12.10
N LYS A 20 -19.28 -0.13 12.60
CA LYS A 20 -19.22 -1.12 13.70
C LYS A 20 -19.91 -0.61 14.95
N LYS A 21 -19.62 0.62 15.39
CA LYS A 21 -20.26 1.26 16.56
C LYS A 21 -21.77 1.40 16.40
N LYS A 22 -22.24 1.62 15.18
CA LYS A 22 -23.68 1.73 14.85
C LYS A 22 -24.35 0.40 14.49
N GLN A 23 -23.60 -0.70 14.48
CA GLN A 23 -24.07 -2.03 14.06
C GLN A 23 -24.64 -2.04 12.62
N LEU A 24 -24.05 -1.23 11.73
CA LEU A 24 -24.46 -1.09 10.32
C LEU A 24 -23.48 -1.79 9.39
N PHE A 25 -23.97 -2.12 8.20
CA PHE A 25 -23.14 -2.60 7.08
C PHE A 25 -23.24 -1.62 5.91
N LEU A 26 -22.10 -1.39 5.24
CA LEU A 26 -22.05 -0.47 4.09
C LEU A 26 -22.90 -1.00 2.93
N SER A 27 -22.89 -2.32 2.71
CA SER A 27 -23.70 -2.98 1.68
C SER A 27 -25.20 -2.72 1.83
N ASP A 28 -25.70 -2.55 3.07
CA ASP A 28 -27.13 -2.27 3.31
C ASP A 28 -27.48 -0.81 3.01
N ILE A 29 -26.54 0.10 3.34
CA ILE A 29 -26.71 1.54 3.13
C ILE A 29 -26.52 1.90 1.64
N CYS A 30 -25.55 1.28 0.98
CA CYS A 30 -25.22 1.55 -0.40
C CYS A 30 -25.03 0.26 -1.22
N PRO A 31 -26.15 -0.43 -1.55
CA PRO A 31 -26.11 -1.77 -2.16
C PRO A 31 -25.57 -1.78 -3.59
N SER A 32 -25.34 -0.59 -4.18
CA SER A 32 -24.76 -0.50 -5.53
C SER A 32 -23.23 -0.56 -5.53
N LEU A 33 -22.58 -0.44 -4.37
CA LEU A 33 -21.13 -0.50 -4.28
C LEU A 33 -20.60 -1.91 -4.57
N LYS A 34 -19.58 -1.98 -5.43
CA LYS A 34 -18.97 -3.23 -5.88
C LYS A 34 -17.59 -3.47 -5.30
N VAL A 35 -16.87 -2.39 -4.95
CA VAL A 35 -15.48 -2.44 -4.47
C VAL A 35 -15.14 -1.22 -3.64
N CYS A 36 -14.27 -1.43 -2.64
CA CYS A 36 -13.59 -0.37 -1.91
C CYS A 36 -12.10 -0.40 -2.25
N ILE A 37 -11.56 0.74 -2.64
CA ILE A 37 -10.14 0.93 -2.93
C ILE A 37 -9.55 1.81 -1.83
N VAL A 38 -8.51 1.34 -1.16
CA VAL A 38 -7.77 2.09 -0.16
C VAL A 38 -6.37 2.40 -0.67
N THR A 39 -5.85 3.57 -0.36
CA THR A 39 -4.58 4.08 -0.91
C THR A 39 -3.81 4.95 0.07
N SER A 40 -2.58 5.29 -0.27
CA SER A 40 -1.69 6.28 0.35
C SER A 40 -1.15 5.94 1.73
N GLU A 41 -1.76 5.03 2.46
CA GLU A 41 -1.35 4.61 3.79
C GLU A 41 -1.35 3.08 3.87
N MET A 42 -0.57 2.52 4.81
CA MET A 42 -0.53 1.07 5.00
C MET A 42 -1.89 0.53 5.46
N LEU A 43 -2.37 -0.50 4.78
CA LEU A 43 -3.52 -1.28 5.21
C LEU A 43 -3.04 -2.47 6.06
N PHE A 44 -3.25 -2.40 7.37
CA PHE A 44 -2.92 -3.50 8.29
C PHE A 44 -3.97 -4.60 8.21
N GLU A 45 -3.56 -5.84 8.52
CA GLU A 45 -4.44 -7.01 8.45
C GLU A 45 -5.71 -6.89 9.32
N ASP A 46 -5.60 -6.29 10.51
CA ASP A 46 -6.76 -6.11 11.39
C ASP A 46 -7.74 -5.07 10.84
N ASP A 47 -7.22 -3.99 10.24
CA ASP A 47 -8.05 -2.99 9.57
C ASP A 47 -8.70 -3.59 8.32
N LYS A 48 -7.98 -4.41 7.55
CA LYS A 48 -8.54 -5.10 6.38
C LYS A 48 -9.69 -6.02 6.76
N LYS A 49 -9.53 -6.80 7.84
CA LYS A 49 -10.61 -7.64 8.38
C LYS A 49 -11.81 -6.82 8.78
N LEU A 50 -11.60 -5.70 9.49
CA LEU A 50 -12.68 -4.79 9.87
C LEU A 50 -13.44 -4.23 8.66
N LEU A 51 -12.70 -3.80 7.63
CA LEU A 51 -13.28 -3.32 6.37
C LEU A 51 -14.10 -4.40 5.68
N GLN A 52 -13.55 -5.60 5.52
CA GLN A 52 -14.24 -6.73 4.91
C GLN A 52 -15.53 -7.08 5.67
N GLU A 53 -15.47 -7.10 7.01
CA GLU A 53 -16.62 -7.39 7.86
C GLU A 53 -17.73 -6.32 7.71
N ARG A 54 -17.37 -5.03 7.70
CA ARG A 54 -18.37 -3.95 7.76
C ARG A 54 -18.84 -3.49 6.38
N PHE A 55 -18.02 -3.65 5.36
CA PHE A 55 -18.38 -3.22 4.01
C PHE A 55 -19.08 -4.32 3.21
N ASN A 56 -18.72 -5.58 3.48
CA ASN A 56 -19.25 -6.76 2.78
C ASN A 56 -19.08 -6.67 1.24
N ILE A 57 -18.01 -6.02 0.79
CA ILE A 57 -17.55 -5.89 -0.59
C ILE A 57 -16.04 -6.12 -0.66
N PRO A 58 -15.47 -6.45 -1.83
CA PRO A 58 -14.02 -6.57 -2.00
C PRO A 58 -13.27 -5.31 -1.58
N ILE A 59 -12.17 -5.49 -0.83
CA ILE A 59 -11.24 -4.42 -0.44
C ILE A 59 -9.96 -4.61 -1.24
N ILE A 60 -9.59 -3.61 -2.00
CA ILE A 60 -8.38 -3.56 -2.83
C ILE A 60 -7.45 -2.50 -2.27
N ASN A 61 -6.18 -2.85 -2.09
CA ASN A 61 -5.15 -1.91 -1.69
C ASN A 61 -4.38 -1.45 -2.94
N GLU A 62 -4.17 -0.14 -3.04
CA GLU A 62 -3.48 0.53 -4.13
C GLU A 62 -2.17 1.14 -3.63
N TYR A 63 -1.09 0.92 -4.34
CA TYR A 63 0.21 1.55 -4.14
C TYR A 63 0.54 2.44 -5.33
N GLY A 64 0.82 3.69 -5.06
CA GLY A 64 1.16 4.69 -6.07
C GLY A 64 1.79 5.93 -5.49
N SER A 65 2.11 6.86 -6.36
CA SER A 65 2.58 8.20 -6.01
C SER A 65 1.98 9.25 -6.94
N ALA A 66 1.99 10.51 -6.52
CA ALA A 66 1.48 11.61 -7.33
C ALA A 66 2.23 11.78 -8.67
N GLU A 67 3.52 11.40 -8.70
CA GLU A 67 4.40 11.54 -9.86
C GLU A 67 4.21 10.42 -10.88
N LEU A 68 3.81 9.23 -10.44
CA LEU A 68 3.82 8.00 -11.23
C LEU A 68 2.44 7.36 -11.39
N ASP A 69 1.42 7.91 -10.71
CA ASP A 69 0.09 7.32 -10.64
C ASP A 69 0.13 5.94 -9.94
N ILE A 70 -0.68 4.99 -10.36
CA ILE A 70 -0.77 3.66 -9.76
C ILE A 70 0.44 2.81 -10.15
N ILE A 71 1.29 2.48 -9.18
CA ILE A 71 2.45 1.61 -9.36
C ILE A 71 2.05 0.14 -9.29
N ALA A 72 1.25 -0.22 -8.29
CA ALA A 72 0.77 -1.59 -8.13
C ALA A 72 -0.62 -1.63 -7.47
N MET A 73 -1.37 -2.68 -7.78
CA MET A 73 -2.71 -2.90 -7.24
C MET A 73 -2.85 -4.34 -6.72
N GLU A 74 -3.40 -4.47 -5.52
CA GLU A 74 -3.65 -5.79 -4.94
C GLU A 74 -4.82 -6.47 -5.69
N SER A 75 -4.58 -7.66 -6.21
CA SER A 75 -5.63 -8.48 -6.81
C SER A 75 -6.48 -9.18 -5.73
N PRO A 76 -7.66 -9.74 -6.07
CA PRO A 76 -8.47 -10.50 -5.12
C PRO A 76 -7.73 -11.67 -4.44
N ASN A 77 -6.72 -12.23 -5.10
CA ASN A 77 -5.87 -13.31 -4.59
C ASN A 77 -4.70 -12.80 -3.72
N ARG A 78 -4.72 -11.54 -3.29
CA ARG A 78 -3.67 -10.89 -2.50
C ARG A 78 -2.31 -10.79 -3.21
N ILE A 79 -2.32 -10.82 -4.52
CA ILE A 79 -1.14 -10.63 -5.35
C ILE A 79 -1.10 -9.18 -5.80
N TRP A 80 -0.03 -8.48 -5.50
CA TRP A 80 0.19 -7.12 -5.96
C TRP A 80 0.75 -7.13 -7.37
N LYS A 81 -0.06 -6.74 -8.34
CA LYS A 81 0.36 -6.62 -9.74
C LYS A 81 0.87 -5.22 -10.00
N VAL A 82 2.09 -5.13 -10.50
CA VAL A 82 2.68 -3.88 -10.98
C VAL A 82 2.04 -3.49 -12.31
N ASN A 83 1.79 -2.20 -12.50
CA ASN A 83 1.28 -1.63 -13.74
C ASN A 83 2.39 -1.57 -14.80
N SER A 84 2.79 -2.73 -15.32
CA SER A 84 3.92 -2.86 -16.25
C SER A 84 3.62 -2.37 -17.68
N GLU A 85 2.39 -1.99 -17.97
CA GLU A 85 2.02 -1.37 -19.25
C GLU A 85 2.51 0.08 -19.33
N THR A 86 2.56 0.77 -18.19
CA THR A 86 2.91 2.20 -18.12
C THR A 86 4.16 2.48 -17.32
N LEU A 87 4.61 1.54 -16.49
CA LEU A 87 5.73 1.71 -15.58
C LEU A 87 6.72 0.55 -15.67
N PHE A 88 8.01 0.88 -15.55
CA PHE A 88 9.08 -0.08 -15.37
C PHE A 88 9.62 0.05 -13.94
N VAL A 89 9.53 -1.01 -13.14
CA VAL A 89 9.91 -1.03 -11.73
C VAL A 89 11.17 -1.84 -11.54
N GLU A 90 12.16 -1.25 -10.87
CA GLU A 90 13.43 -1.86 -10.48
C GLU A 90 13.54 -1.86 -8.95
N ILE A 91 14.26 -2.83 -8.42
CA ILE A 91 14.72 -2.83 -7.02
C ILE A 91 16.24 -2.66 -7.02
N LEU A 92 16.74 -1.63 -6.34
CA LEU A 92 18.15 -1.27 -6.33
C LEU A 92 18.77 -1.45 -4.95
N ASP A 93 20.06 -1.78 -4.95
CA ASP A 93 20.92 -1.72 -3.76
C ASP A 93 21.38 -0.28 -3.44
N GLU A 94 22.24 -0.14 -2.43
CA GLU A 94 22.84 1.16 -2.03
C GLU A 94 23.80 1.75 -3.08
N ASN A 95 24.27 0.94 -4.05
CA ASN A 95 25.20 1.33 -5.11
C ASN A 95 24.49 1.54 -6.47
N ASP A 96 23.16 1.68 -6.48
CA ASP A 96 22.33 1.81 -7.68
C ASP A 96 22.38 0.62 -8.64
N CYS A 97 22.83 -0.55 -8.16
CA CYS A 97 22.80 -1.79 -8.92
C CYS A 97 21.46 -2.49 -8.79
N VAL A 98 20.94 -3.03 -9.91
CA VAL A 98 19.68 -3.77 -9.92
C VAL A 98 19.85 -5.08 -9.17
N LEU A 99 18.98 -5.29 -8.18
CA LEU A 99 18.93 -6.53 -7.39
C LEU A 99 18.14 -7.62 -8.14
N PRO A 100 18.53 -8.88 -7.99
CA PRO A 100 17.73 -10.01 -8.43
C PRO A 100 16.34 -10.03 -7.77
N TYR A 101 15.36 -10.62 -8.46
CA TYR A 101 14.04 -10.86 -7.88
C TYR A 101 14.15 -11.63 -6.55
N GLY A 102 13.30 -11.30 -5.59
CA GLY A 102 13.31 -11.87 -4.24
C GLY A 102 14.17 -11.12 -3.24
N GLN A 103 15.01 -10.19 -3.66
CA GLN A 103 15.83 -9.37 -2.79
C GLN A 103 15.15 -8.04 -2.44
N GLU A 104 15.45 -7.56 -1.23
CA GLU A 104 14.94 -6.31 -0.68
C GLU A 104 15.85 -5.15 -1.08
N GLY A 105 15.26 -4.03 -1.52
CA GLY A 105 15.99 -2.82 -1.86
C GLY A 105 15.06 -1.64 -2.13
N ARG A 106 15.64 -0.54 -2.61
CA ARG A 106 14.94 0.70 -2.94
C ARG A 106 14.09 0.51 -4.19
N ILE A 107 12.84 0.96 -4.14
CA ILE A 107 11.95 0.95 -5.29
C ILE A 107 12.25 2.15 -6.18
N VAL A 108 12.61 1.88 -7.43
CA VAL A 108 12.89 2.87 -8.46
C VAL A 108 12.00 2.60 -9.66
N VAL A 109 11.40 3.66 -10.21
CA VAL A 109 10.39 3.52 -11.25
C VAL A 109 10.67 4.44 -12.43
N THR A 110 10.49 3.91 -13.63
CA THR A 110 10.53 4.68 -14.88
C THR A 110 9.13 4.72 -15.48
N SER A 111 8.63 5.94 -15.75
CA SER A 111 7.39 6.13 -16.50
C SER A 111 7.63 5.93 -17.98
N LEU A 112 6.89 5.03 -18.61
CA LEU A 112 7.04 4.66 -20.03
C LEU A 112 6.23 5.55 -20.98
N TYR A 113 5.33 6.37 -20.45
CA TYR A 113 4.38 7.15 -21.25
C TYR A 113 4.40 8.66 -21.00
N ASN A 114 4.86 9.12 -19.83
CA ASN A 114 4.85 10.54 -19.48
C ASN A 114 5.98 11.28 -20.19
N LYS A 115 5.66 11.88 -21.33
CA LYS A 115 6.61 12.64 -22.16
C LYS A 115 6.79 14.08 -21.72
N ALA A 116 5.80 14.66 -21.07
CA ALA A 116 5.82 16.06 -20.67
C ALA A 116 6.73 16.29 -19.45
N HIS A 117 6.77 15.31 -18.54
CA HIS A 117 7.64 15.30 -17.37
C HIS A 117 8.19 13.89 -17.17
N PRO A 118 9.20 13.49 -17.93
CA PRO A 118 9.68 12.11 -17.92
C PRO A 118 10.34 11.76 -16.60
N MET A 119 9.75 10.82 -15.88
CA MET A 119 10.32 10.21 -14.68
C MET A 119 11.15 9.00 -15.13
N ILE A 120 12.46 9.11 -15.12
CA ILE A 120 13.39 8.05 -15.48
C ILE A 120 14.17 7.65 -14.24
N ARG A 121 14.07 6.37 -13.82
CA ARG A 121 14.69 5.85 -12.61
C ARG A 121 14.39 6.74 -11.38
N TYR A 122 13.13 7.14 -11.23
CA TYR A 122 12.68 7.95 -10.13
C TYR A 122 12.62 7.13 -8.85
N GLU A 123 13.35 7.55 -7.82
CA GLU A 123 13.35 6.92 -6.51
C GLU A 123 12.10 7.35 -5.74
N VAL A 124 11.18 6.41 -5.52
CA VAL A 124 9.89 6.68 -4.86
C VAL A 124 10.08 6.98 -3.35
N GLY A 125 11.21 6.54 -2.80
CA GLY A 125 11.52 6.64 -1.38
C GLY A 125 10.93 5.51 -0.55
N ASP A 126 10.59 4.41 -1.17
CA ASP A 126 10.07 3.20 -0.52
C ASP A 126 11.04 2.02 -0.70
N ILE A 127 10.96 1.07 0.24
CA ILE A 127 11.69 -0.21 0.18
C ILE A 127 10.69 -1.32 -0.13
N GLY A 128 11.06 -2.21 -1.04
CA GLY A 128 10.22 -3.32 -1.45
C GLY A 128 10.97 -4.53 -1.98
N VAL A 129 10.20 -5.53 -2.35
CA VAL A 129 10.70 -6.80 -2.92
C VAL A 129 9.82 -7.17 -4.11
N LEU A 130 10.43 -7.39 -5.28
CA LEU A 130 9.74 -8.08 -6.38
C LEU A 130 9.81 -9.59 -6.17
N ASP A 131 8.72 -10.30 -6.43
CA ASP A 131 8.64 -11.76 -6.24
C ASP A 131 9.59 -12.50 -7.19
N GLU A 132 10.12 -13.64 -6.75
CA GLU A 132 10.99 -14.51 -7.57
C GLU A 132 10.30 -15.04 -8.84
N LYS A 133 8.96 -15.08 -8.82
CA LYS A 133 8.12 -15.48 -9.97
C LYS A 133 7.87 -14.31 -10.94
N SER A 134 8.36 -13.11 -10.63
CA SER A 134 8.23 -11.97 -11.51
C SER A 134 8.90 -12.23 -12.85
N THR A 135 8.30 -11.65 -13.89
CA THR A 135 8.93 -11.54 -15.21
C THR A 135 8.93 -10.08 -15.61
N PHE A 136 9.75 -9.72 -16.59
CA PHE A 136 9.79 -8.36 -17.13
C PHE A 136 8.39 -7.84 -17.56
N LYS A 137 7.55 -8.71 -18.11
CA LYS A 137 6.21 -8.36 -18.59
C LYS A 137 5.13 -8.47 -17.50
N ASN A 138 5.41 -9.17 -16.42
CA ASN A 138 4.46 -9.40 -15.35
C ASN A 138 5.17 -9.36 -13.99
N PRO A 139 5.66 -8.18 -13.57
CA PRO A 139 6.29 -8.02 -12.28
C PRO A 139 5.22 -8.06 -11.17
N ILE A 140 5.60 -8.72 -10.07
CA ILE A 140 4.77 -8.89 -8.90
C ILE A 140 5.49 -8.24 -7.72
N LEU A 141 4.87 -7.29 -7.06
CA LEU A 141 5.39 -6.72 -5.82
C LEU A 141 5.03 -7.68 -4.68
N LYS A 142 6.03 -8.39 -4.17
CA LYS A 142 5.88 -9.36 -3.08
C LYS A 142 5.66 -8.68 -1.74
N LYS A 143 6.38 -7.58 -1.52
CA LYS A 143 6.39 -6.89 -0.23
C LYS A 143 6.67 -5.40 -0.42
N LEU A 144 5.88 -4.58 0.23
CA LEU A 144 6.14 -3.18 0.47
C LEU A 144 6.50 -3.02 1.95
N ILE A 145 7.70 -2.51 2.26
CA ILE A 145 8.25 -2.52 3.62
C ILE A 145 8.02 -1.18 4.31
N GLY A 146 8.09 -0.09 3.56
CA GLY A 146 7.89 1.27 4.05
C GLY A 146 8.89 2.25 3.45
N ARG A 147 8.91 3.47 3.97
CA ARG A 147 9.74 4.55 3.44
C ARG A 147 11.18 4.47 3.91
N THR A 148 12.11 4.82 3.01
CA THR A 148 13.55 4.88 3.30
C THR A 148 13.90 5.92 4.38
N ASN A 149 13.13 7.01 4.46
CA ASN A 149 13.35 8.12 5.39
C ASN A 149 12.73 7.89 6.78
N ASP A 150 11.86 6.89 6.92
CA ASP A 150 11.21 6.57 8.18
C ASP A 150 12.02 5.51 8.96
N VAL A 151 13.32 5.71 9.08
CA VAL A 151 14.19 4.83 9.86
C VAL A 151 14.57 5.51 11.17
N ALA A 152 14.09 4.97 12.27
CA ALA A 152 14.52 5.38 13.60
C ALA A 152 15.81 4.64 13.99
N VAL A 153 16.81 5.38 14.44
CA VAL A 153 18.01 4.80 15.03
C VAL A 153 17.80 4.69 16.54
N LEU A 154 17.73 3.47 17.03
CA LEU A 154 17.58 3.20 18.46
C LEU A 154 18.87 3.56 19.23
N PRO A 155 18.82 3.80 20.56
CA PRO A 155 20.02 4.06 21.37
C PRO A 155 21.09 2.97 21.27
N SER A 156 20.72 1.75 20.91
CA SER A 156 21.63 0.62 20.65
C SER A 156 22.35 0.71 19.29
N GLY A 157 22.07 1.75 18.47
CA GLY A 157 22.55 1.86 17.09
C GLY A 157 21.76 1.01 16.09
N LYS A 158 20.80 0.21 16.53
CA LYS A 158 19.95 -0.61 15.65
C LYS A 158 18.97 0.28 14.91
N LYS A 159 18.91 0.13 13.59
CA LYS A 159 17.91 0.77 12.73
C LYS A 159 16.58 0.03 12.85
N SER A 160 15.48 0.76 13.03
CA SER A 160 14.11 0.21 13.04
C SER A 160 13.25 0.99 12.06
N PRO A 161 12.47 0.33 11.21
CA PRO A 161 11.51 1.03 10.34
C PRO A 161 10.56 1.89 11.18
N GLY A 162 10.27 3.11 10.74
CA GLY A 162 9.34 4.04 11.42
C GLY A 162 7.95 3.46 11.61
N MET A 163 7.53 2.58 10.70
CA MET A 163 6.32 1.77 10.81
C MET A 163 6.19 0.96 12.11
N THR A 164 7.32 0.58 12.74
CA THR A 164 7.31 -0.08 14.04
C THR A 164 6.73 0.84 15.12
N PHE A 165 7.07 2.13 15.07
CA PHE A 165 6.55 3.13 16.01
C PHE A 165 5.08 3.45 15.74
N TYR A 166 4.68 3.53 14.48
CA TYR A 166 3.27 3.69 14.13
C TYR A 166 2.41 2.56 14.67
N SER A 167 2.86 1.31 14.57
CA SER A 167 2.15 0.15 15.11
C SER A 167 2.04 0.19 16.64
N ILE A 168 3.08 0.68 17.32
CA ILE A 168 3.09 0.84 18.78
C ILE A 168 2.14 1.98 19.18
N THR A 169 2.25 3.15 18.55
CA THR A 169 1.38 4.29 18.85
C THR A 169 -0.06 3.98 18.54
N LYS A 170 -0.34 3.28 17.44
CA LYS A 170 -1.69 2.83 17.12
C LYS A 170 -2.29 1.96 18.23
N LYS A 171 -1.53 0.99 18.76
CA LYS A 171 -1.96 0.17 19.90
C LYS A 171 -2.20 1.00 21.15
N LEU A 172 -1.28 1.90 21.49
CA LEU A 172 -1.38 2.73 22.70
C LEU A 172 -2.56 3.71 22.66
N PHE A 173 -2.88 4.28 21.50
CA PHE A 173 -3.92 5.32 21.41
C PHE A 173 -5.31 4.80 21.01
N TYR A 174 -5.40 3.61 20.40
CA TYR A 174 -6.67 3.11 19.86
C TYR A 174 -7.22 1.88 20.61
N ASP A 175 -6.38 1.13 21.36
CA ASP A 175 -6.87 -0.02 22.15
C ASP A 175 -7.41 0.39 23.54
N ASP A 176 -7.08 1.60 24.03
CA ASP A 176 -7.56 2.10 25.36
C ASP A 176 -8.94 2.78 25.32
N GLY A 177 -9.69 2.68 24.25
CA GLY A 177 -11.10 3.10 24.21
C GLY A 177 -11.35 4.60 24.31
N ASN A 178 -10.35 5.44 24.17
CA ASN A 178 -10.44 6.89 24.25
C ASN A 178 -10.48 7.54 22.85
N VAL A 179 -11.55 7.30 22.10
CA VAL A 179 -12.15 8.26 21.14
C VAL A 179 -13.64 7.94 20.97
#